data_2185e846b3f0abe854cc65134ff81cef
#
_entry.id   2185e846b3f0abe854cc65134ff81cef
#
_cell.length_a   1.000
_cell.length_b   1.000
_cell.length_c   1.000
_cell.angle_alpha   90.00
_cell.angle_beta   90.00
_cell.angle_gamma   90.00
#
_symmetry.space_group_name_H-M   'P 1'
#
loop_
_entity.id
_entity.type
_entity.pdbx_description
1 polymer ?
#
loop_
_entity_poly.entity_id
_entity_poly.type
_entity_poly.pdbx_seq_one_letter_code
_entity_poly.pdbx_strand_id
1 'polypeptide(L)' 'MDIHKIKKTDKTQIRLTKDTVNGKTFGQIRIWTKINDEYVPTKKGISFDGDLIPELQVGLEMLKEQFGSTATVD' A
#
# COMPACT_ATOMS: atom_id res chain seq x y z
N MET A 1 1.86 -4.67 12.23
CA MET A 1 3.10 -3.87 12.29
C MET A 1 3.24 -3.05 11.03
N ASP A 2 3.39 -1.74 11.19
CA ASP A 2 3.57 -0.84 10.04
C ASP A 2 4.99 -0.97 9.50
N ILE A 3 5.10 -1.24 8.21
CA ILE A 3 6.39 -1.34 7.54
C ILE A 3 6.73 -0.02 6.84
N HIS A 4 5.74 0.60 6.22
CA HIS A 4 5.98 1.84 5.47
C HIS A 4 4.70 2.65 5.38
N LYS A 5 4.86 3.97 5.41
CA LYS A 5 3.74 4.90 5.31
C LYS A 5 4.02 5.88 4.19
N ILE A 6 3.02 6.10 3.35
CA ILE A 6 3.13 7.02 2.22
C ILE A 6 2.02 8.05 2.36
N LYS A 7 2.38 9.33 2.41
CA LYS A 7 1.39 10.40 2.43
C LYS A 7 0.69 10.45 1.07
N LYS A 8 -0.63 10.39 1.08
CA LYS A 8 -1.43 10.52 -0.13
C LYS A 8 -2.07 11.90 -0.21
N THR A 9 -2.71 12.34 0.87
CA THR A 9 -3.26 13.69 1.02
C THR A 9 -2.99 14.13 2.44
N ASP A 10 -3.44 15.34 2.80
CA ASP A 10 -3.28 15.83 4.17
C ASP A 10 -3.98 14.95 5.21
N LYS A 11 -4.99 14.20 4.79
CA LYS A 11 -5.80 13.38 5.69
C LYS A 11 -5.75 11.90 5.40
N THR A 12 -5.00 11.46 4.37
CA THR A 12 -4.94 10.06 4.01
C THR A 12 -3.52 9.60 3.80
N GLN A 13 -3.29 8.35 4.13
CA GLN A 13 -2.01 7.67 3.93
C GLN A 13 -2.26 6.30 3.32
N ILE A 14 -1.28 5.85 2.55
CA ILE A 14 -1.22 4.45 2.14
C ILE A 14 -0.23 3.79 3.09
N ARG A 15 -0.65 2.76 3.79
CA ARG A 15 0.24 2.03 4.69
C ARG A 15 0.44 0.61 4.23
N LEU A 16 1.69 0.19 4.29
CA LEU A 16 2.09 -1.18 4.03
C LEU A 16 2.35 -1.82 5.39
N THR A 17 1.64 -2.89 5.70
CA THR A 17 1.74 -3.53 7.00
C THR A 17 1.99 -5.02 6.85
N LYS A 18 2.54 -5.61 7.89
CA LYS A 18 2.74 -7.05 8.00
C LYS A 18 1.98 -7.52 9.23
N ASP A 19 1.09 -8.47 9.05
CA ASP A 19 0.22 -8.93 10.13
C ASP A 19 0.20 -10.45 10.19
N THR A 20 -0.05 -10.98 11.38
CA THR A 20 -0.16 -12.42 11.60
C THR A 20 -1.47 -12.72 12.30
N VAL A 21 -2.25 -13.60 11.73
CA VAL A 21 -3.53 -14.06 12.28
C VAL A 21 -3.56 -15.58 12.22
N ASN A 22 -3.78 -16.21 13.38
CA ASN A 22 -3.84 -17.68 13.50
C ASN A 22 -2.60 -18.36 12.91
N GLY A 23 -1.43 -17.79 13.15
CA GLY A 23 -0.18 -18.36 12.67
C GLY A 23 0.13 -18.08 11.22
N LYS A 24 -0.75 -17.40 10.51
CA LYS A 24 -0.54 -17.05 9.10
C LYS A 24 -0.13 -15.60 8.99
N THR A 25 0.99 -15.36 8.30
CA THR A 25 1.53 -14.02 8.09
C THR A 25 1.20 -13.54 6.69
N PHE A 26 0.75 -12.30 6.59
CA PHE A 26 0.37 -11.71 5.31
C PHE A 26 0.70 -10.21 5.30
N GLY A 27 0.81 -9.68 4.09
CA GLY A 27 0.99 -8.25 3.91
C GLY A 27 -0.31 -7.57 3.54
N GLN A 28 -0.39 -6.27 3.82
CA GLN A 28 -1.52 -5.45 3.42
C GLN A 28 -1.02 -4.13 2.86
N ILE A 29 -1.72 -3.64 1.85
CA ILE A 29 -1.58 -2.27 1.35
C ILE A 29 -2.95 -1.65 1.48
N ARG A 30 -3.09 -0.65 2.37
CA ARG A 30 -4.40 -0.12 2.73
C ARG A 30 -4.35 1.38 2.89
N ILE A 31 -5.46 2.03 2.55
CA ILE A 31 -5.62 3.46 2.77
C ILE A 31 -6.09 3.67 4.21
N TRP A 32 -5.42 4.58 4.90
CA TRP A 32 -5.77 5.02 6.25
C TRP A 32 -6.22 6.46 6.17
N THR A 33 -7.24 6.80 6.91
CA THR A 33 -7.78 8.16 6.93
C THR A 33 -7.71 8.74 8.33
N LYS A 34 -7.52 10.05 8.39
CA LYS A 34 -7.39 10.76 9.68
C LYS A 34 -8.78 11.18 10.17
N ILE A 35 -9.13 10.73 11.36
CA ILE A 35 -10.37 11.08 12.04
C ILE A 35 -10.01 11.49 13.45
N ASN A 36 -10.40 12.72 13.86
CA ASN A 36 -10.10 13.24 15.19
C ASN A 36 -8.60 13.15 15.53
N ASP A 37 -7.77 13.55 14.57
CA ASP A 37 -6.30 13.54 14.71
C ASP A 37 -5.67 12.16 14.84
N GLU A 38 -6.43 11.11 14.56
CA GLU A 38 -5.90 9.74 14.54
C GLU A 38 -6.14 9.09 13.20
N TYR A 39 -5.14 8.36 12.71
CA TYR A 39 -5.29 7.59 11.48
C TYR A 39 -5.96 6.26 11.78
N VAL A 40 -7.00 5.95 11.04
CA VAL A 40 -7.72 4.69 11.16
C VAL A 40 -7.75 3.97 9.81
N PRO A 41 -7.72 2.63 9.79
CA PRO A 41 -7.76 1.89 8.54
C PRO A 41 -9.14 1.99 7.89
N THR A 42 -9.17 1.99 6.56
CA THR A 42 -10.40 1.96 5.79
C THR A 42 -10.53 0.60 5.11
N LYS A 43 -11.67 0.40 4.45
CA LYS A 43 -11.90 -0.83 3.68
C LYS A 43 -11.17 -0.83 2.35
N LYS A 44 -10.55 0.29 1.98
CA LYS A 44 -9.85 0.42 0.70
C LYS A 44 -8.44 -0.14 0.84
N GLY A 45 -8.23 -1.32 0.31
CA GLY A 45 -6.93 -1.96 0.37
C GLY A 45 -7.01 -3.41 -0.05
N ILE A 46 -5.85 -4.04 -0.07
CA ILE A 46 -5.72 -5.45 -0.40
C ILE A 46 -4.81 -6.13 0.62
N SER A 47 -5.02 -7.42 0.81
CA SER A 47 -4.10 -8.26 1.57
C SER A 47 -3.60 -9.38 0.67
N PHE A 48 -2.40 -9.87 0.95
CA PHE A 48 -1.75 -10.86 0.10
C PHE A 48 -0.72 -11.64 0.89
N ASP A 49 -0.45 -12.86 0.42
CA ASP A 49 0.64 -13.68 0.98
C ASP A 49 1.98 -13.11 0.54
N GLY A 50 2.99 -13.31 1.37
CA GLY A 50 4.34 -12.85 1.05
C GLY A 50 4.89 -13.40 -0.25
N ASP A 51 4.42 -14.58 -0.67
CA ASP A 51 4.86 -15.18 -1.92
C ASP A 51 4.50 -14.35 -3.15
N LEU A 52 3.52 -13.46 -3.03
CA LEU A 52 3.10 -12.61 -4.14
C LEU A 52 3.92 -11.33 -4.27
N ILE A 53 4.77 -11.02 -3.29
CA ILE A 53 5.53 -9.78 -3.32
C ILE A 53 6.41 -9.64 -4.56
N PRO A 54 7.16 -10.67 -4.99
CA PRO A 54 7.97 -10.52 -6.21
C PRO A 54 7.14 -10.16 -7.43
N GLU A 55 5.97 -10.76 -7.59
CA GLU A 55 5.08 -10.43 -8.71
C GLU A 55 4.51 -9.02 -8.58
N LEU A 56 4.18 -8.59 -7.36
CA LEU A 56 3.72 -7.23 -7.13
C LEU A 56 4.81 -6.22 -7.47
N GLN A 57 6.07 -6.54 -7.14
CA GLN A 57 7.20 -5.67 -7.47
C GLN A 57 7.37 -5.53 -8.97
N VAL A 58 7.26 -6.64 -9.70
CA VAL A 58 7.33 -6.60 -11.16
C VAL A 58 6.22 -5.74 -11.72
N GLY A 59 5.01 -5.93 -11.24
CA GLY A 59 3.85 -5.15 -11.70
C GLY A 59 4.02 -3.66 -11.43
N LEU A 60 4.53 -3.32 -10.24
CA LEU A 60 4.77 -1.93 -9.87
C LEU A 60 5.84 -1.28 -10.75
N GLU A 61 6.90 -2.01 -11.10
CA GLU A 61 7.92 -1.49 -12.01
C GLU A 61 7.36 -1.24 -13.40
N MET A 62 6.53 -2.16 -13.90
CA MET A 62 5.87 -1.98 -15.18
C MET A 62 4.94 -0.77 -15.17
N LEU A 63 4.19 -0.63 -14.09
CA LEU A 63 3.29 0.51 -13.90
C LEU A 63 4.07 1.82 -13.85
N LYS A 64 5.17 1.82 -13.14
CA LYS A 64 6.05 2.98 -13.02
C LYS A 64 6.55 3.44 -14.39
N GLU A 65 6.92 2.51 -15.26
CA GLU A 65 7.35 2.82 -16.62
C GLU A 65 6.25 3.51 -17.41
N GLN A 66 5.00 3.05 -17.25
CA GLN A 66 3.86 3.67 -17.92
C GLN A 66 3.64 5.09 -17.43
N PHE A 67 3.71 5.32 -16.14
CA PHE A 67 3.57 6.66 -15.58
C PHE A 67 4.74 7.56 -15.95
N GLY A 68 5.94 7.00 -16.00
CA GLY A 68 7.11 7.75 -16.43
C GLY A 68 6.94 8.28 -17.85
N SER A 69 6.45 7.45 -18.77
CA SER A 69 6.18 7.86 -20.13
C SER A 69 5.08 8.92 -20.18
N THR A 70 4.04 8.75 -19.38
CA THR A 70 2.94 9.71 -19.30
C THR A 70 3.42 11.05 -18.76
N ALA A 71 4.25 11.02 -17.74
CA ALA A 71 4.76 12.23 -17.12
C ALA A 71 5.63 13.04 -18.07
N THR A 72 6.32 12.38 -19.00
CA THR A 72 7.14 13.10 -19.99
C THR A 72 6.30 13.73 -21.09
N VAL A 73 5.10 13.23 -21.30
CA VAL A 73 4.18 13.77 -22.32
C VAL A 73 3.49 15.02 -21.80
N ASP A 74 3.20 15.04 -20.54
CA ASP A 74 2.53 16.18 -19.92
C ASP A 74 3.48 17.36 -19.74
#